data_67a98cbeb2e6fd2afd3da26b412166ec
#
_entry.id   67a98cbeb2e6fd2afd3da26b412166ec
#
_cell.length_a   1.000
_cell.length_b   1.000
_cell.length_c   1.000
_cell.angle_alpha   90.00
_cell.angle_beta   90.00
_cell.angle_gamma   90.00
#
_symmetry.space_group_name_H-M   'P 1'
#
loop_
_entity.id
_entity.type
_entity.pdbx_description
1 polymer ?
#
loop_
_entity_poly.entity_id
_entity_poly.type
_entity_poly.pdbx_seq_one_letter_code
_entity_poly.pdbx_strand_id
1 'polypeptide(L)'
;QFLAMSGVTDCYQPIERKYRLTRQVLEILAETRHPATIVTKSANVLRDLDLLAPMARERLVQVFVSVTTLDNQLASRLETRASAPHRRLQAIGELAAAGVPVGVFVAPLIPMLTDRDLEAIMEQARAAGATTASYTLVRLPHEVKDLFREWLAIHYPDRAAHIMSLVQQMRGGRDNDPRFGTRFRGEGVFADLIRRRYKVAFAHLGYQSRNEDVQ
;
A
#
# COMPACT_ATOMS: atom_id res chain seq x y z
N GLN A 1 2.64 -20.60 -8.71
CA GLN A 1 1.79 -19.67 -7.92
C GLN A 1 2.61 -19.12 -6.77
N PHE A 2 2.36 -17.87 -6.37
CA PHE A 2 3.00 -17.24 -5.21
C PHE A 2 1.98 -17.03 -4.08
N LEU A 3 2.44 -17.05 -2.84
CA LEU A 3 1.64 -16.73 -1.67
C LEU A 3 1.56 -15.21 -1.48
N ALA A 4 0.36 -14.63 -1.49
CA ALA A 4 0.15 -13.21 -1.17
C ALA A 4 -0.16 -13.05 0.33
N MET A 5 0.75 -12.48 1.09
CA MET A 5 0.57 -12.17 2.51
C MET A 5 -0.06 -10.79 2.67
N SER A 6 -0.88 -10.61 3.70
CA SER A 6 -1.62 -9.37 4.03
C SER A 6 -2.81 -9.06 3.11
N GLY A 7 -3.46 -10.06 2.56
CA GLY A 7 -4.65 -9.86 1.73
C GLY A 7 -5.87 -9.30 2.48
N VAL A 8 -5.95 -9.54 3.80
CA VAL A 8 -7.07 -9.12 4.66
C VAL A 8 -6.60 -8.15 5.75
N THR A 9 -5.50 -8.47 6.41
CA THR A 9 -4.92 -7.65 7.49
C THR A 9 -3.40 -7.62 7.35
N ASP A 10 -2.74 -6.63 7.96
CA ASP A 10 -1.28 -6.51 7.91
C ASP A 10 -0.63 -7.67 8.69
N CYS A 11 0.27 -8.41 8.04
CA CYS A 11 1.00 -9.49 8.69
C CYS A 11 2.02 -9.01 9.73
N TYR A 12 2.41 -7.71 9.72
CA TYR A 12 3.30 -7.10 10.71
C TYR A 12 2.56 -6.18 11.69
N GLN A 13 1.32 -6.51 12.04
CA GLN A 13 0.58 -5.78 13.07
C GLN A 13 1.25 -5.90 14.45
N PRO A 14 0.92 -5.04 15.45
CA PRO A 14 1.63 -4.98 16.72
C PRO A 14 1.78 -6.31 17.48
N ILE A 15 0.78 -7.19 17.36
CA ILE A 15 0.77 -8.50 18.02
C ILE A 15 1.89 -9.42 17.54
N GLU A 16 2.41 -9.22 16.32
CA GLU A 16 3.54 -9.95 15.76
C GLU A 16 4.83 -9.80 16.56
N ARG A 17 4.96 -8.75 17.38
CA ARG A 17 6.08 -8.63 18.32
C ARG A 17 6.13 -9.78 19.33
N LYS A 18 4.95 -10.32 19.68
CA LYS A 18 4.80 -11.42 20.65
C LYS A 18 4.80 -12.79 19.99
N TYR A 19 3.96 -12.99 18.98
CA TYR A 19 3.70 -14.33 18.44
C TYR A 19 4.63 -14.73 17.29
N ARG A 20 5.17 -13.75 16.55
CA ARG A 20 6.09 -13.97 15.42
C ARG A 20 5.55 -14.98 14.37
N LEU A 21 4.24 -14.97 14.13
CA LEU A 21 3.60 -15.90 13.18
C LEU A 21 4.08 -15.65 11.75
N THR A 22 4.24 -14.37 11.37
CA THR A 22 4.77 -14.00 10.06
C THR A 22 6.16 -14.59 9.85
N ARG A 23 7.03 -14.49 10.85
CA ARG A 23 8.37 -15.06 10.78
C ARG A 23 8.34 -16.59 10.59
N GLN A 24 7.52 -17.30 11.37
CA GLN A 24 7.38 -18.75 11.25
C GLN A 24 6.88 -19.16 9.84
N VAL A 25 5.95 -18.41 9.29
CA VAL A 25 5.50 -18.63 7.90
C VAL A 25 6.64 -18.39 6.91
N LEU A 26 7.43 -17.33 7.08
CA LEU A 26 8.57 -17.05 6.21
C LEU A 26 9.66 -18.12 6.30
N GLU A 27 9.93 -18.68 7.48
CA GLU A 27 10.85 -19.80 7.67
C GLU A 27 10.43 -21.02 6.84
N ILE A 28 9.14 -21.38 6.90
CA ILE A 28 8.59 -22.48 6.08
C ILE A 28 8.68 -22.17 4.58
N LEU A 29 8.35 -20.94 4.18
CA LEU A 29 8.41 -20.53 2.77
C LEU A 29 9.85 -20.54 2.23
N ALA A 30 10.82 -20.15 3.06
CA ALA A 30 12.25 -20.24 2.71
C ALA A 30 12.72 -21.69 2.56
N GLU A 31 12.40 -22.58 3.53
CA GLU A 31 12.73 -23.99 3.48
C GLU A 31 12.13 -24.71 2.27
N THR A 32 10.86 -24.42 1.97
CA THR A 32 10.14 -25.03 0.84
C THR A 32 10.40 -24.33 -0.50
N ARG A 33 11.20 -23.27 -0.51
CA ARG A 33 11.48 -22.42 -1.69
C ARG A 33 10.19 -21.93 -2.37
N HIS A 34 9.18 -21.62 -1.56
CA HIS A 34 7.89 -21.18 -2.08
C HIS A 34 7.85 -19.64 -2.23
N PRO A 35 7.54 -19.12 -3.42
CA PRO A 35 7.54 -17.68 -3.65
C PRO A 35 6.40 -16.96 -2.91
N ALA A 36 6.71 -15.78 -2.37
CA ALA A 36 5.79 -14.95 -1.62
C ALA A 36 5.85 -13.47 -2.00
N THR A 37 4.72 -12.79 -1.86
CA THR A 37 4.62 -11.33 -1.90
C THR A 37 4.04 -10.82 -0.59
N ILE A 38 4.70 -9.84 0.00
CA ILE A 38 4.29 -9.20 1.26
C ILE A 38 3.80 -7.80 0.97
N VAL A 39 2.64 -7.42 1.54
CA VAL A 39 2.17 -6.03 1.55
C VAL A 39 2.06 -5.58 3.00
N THR A 40 2.69 -4.47 3.38
CA THR A 40 2.66 -4.00 4.77
C THR A 40 2.68 -2.48 4.90
N LYS A 41 2.12 -1.96 5.98
CA LYS A 41 2.24 -0.57 6.46
C LYS A 41 3.20 -0.45 7.65
N SER A 42 3.90 -1.53 7.96
CA SER A 42 4.74 -1.63 9.15
C SER A 42 6.23 -1.71 8.80
N ALA A 43 7.04 -0.86 9.43
CA ALA A 43 8.50 -0.97 9.36
C ALA A 43 9.03 -2.23 10.08
N ASN A 44 8.18 -2.98 10.80
CA ASN A 44 8.59 -4.22 11.44
C ASN A 44 8.97 -5.34 10.45
N VAL A 45 8.67 -5.19 9.17
CA VAL A 45 9.16 -6.10 8.12
C VAL A 45 10.69 -6.22 8.13
N LEU A 46 11.40 -5.19 8.57
CA LEU A 46 12.87 -5.18 8.68
C LEU A 46 13.42 -6.19 9.70
N ARG A 47 12.60 -6.66 10.65
CA ARG A 47 13.02 -7.70 11.60
C ARG A 47 13.38 -9.04 10.95
N ASP A 48 12.80 -9.30 9.79
CA ASP A 48 12.92 -10.56 9.09
C ASP A 48 13.84 -10.45 7.85
N LEU A 49 14.70 -9.40 7.79
CA LEU A 49 15.67 -9.21 6.71
C LEU A 49 16.61 -10.39 6.55
N ASP A 50 16.94 -11.08 7.64
CA ASP A 50 17.76 -12.29 7.65
C ASP A 50 17.15 -13.46 6.86
N LEU A 51 15.83 -13.51 6.74
CA LEU A 51 15.08 -14.45 5.90
C LEU A 51 14.80 -13.86 4.51
N LEU A 52 14.39 -12.60 4.46
CA LEU A 52 13.98 -11.94 3.21
C LEU A 52 15.14 -11.79 2.22
N ALA A 53 16.35 -11.43 2.69
CA ALA A 53 17.48 -11.22 1.81
C ALA A 53 17.96 -12.51 1.11
N PRO A 54 18.10 -13.67 1.79
CA PRO A 54 18.35 -14.95 1.11
C PRO A 54 17.23 -15.33 0.12
N MET A 55 15.96 -15.22 0.51
CA MET A 55 14.83 -15.50 -0.37
C MET A 55 14.84 -14.60 -1.62
N ALA A 56 15.23 -13.34 -1.47
CA ALA A 56 15.32 -12.40 -2.58
C ALA A 56 16.39 -12.79 -3.62
N ARG A 57 17.54 -13.29 -3.18
CA ARG A 57 18.61 -13.79 -4.07
C ARG A 57 18.12 -14.95 -4.95
N GLU A 58 17.17 -15.72 -4.46
CA GLU A 58 16.53 -16.84 -5.17
C GLU A 58 15.25 -16.43 -5.90
N ARG A 59 14.91 -15.13 -5.92
CA ARG A 59 13.67 -14.56 -6.52
C ARG A 59 12.39 -15.12 -5.88
N LEU A 60 12.44 -15.46 -4.60
CA LEU A 60 11.31 -16.05 -3.88
C LEU A 60 10.49 -15.02 -3.10
N VAL A 61 10.91 -13.76 -3.01
CA VAL A 61 10.16 -12.75 -2.26
C VAL A 61 10.20 -11.39 -2.94
N GLN A 62 9.07 -10.69 -2.82
CA GLN A 62 8.93 -9.27 -3.12
C GLN A 62 8.14 -8.60 -2.01
N VAL A 63 8.54 -7.40 -1.59
CA VAL A 63 7.86 -6.64 -0.53
C VAL A 63 7.27 -5.37 -1.11
N PHE A 64 6.00 -5.08 -0.79
CA PHE A 64 5.35 -3.81 -1.05
C PHE A 64 5.12 -3.08 0.27
N VAL A 65 5.69 -1.89 0.40
CA VAL A 65 5.41 -1.02 1.54
C VAL A 65 4.34 -0.01 1.16
N SER A 66 3.21 -0.04 1.89
CA SER A 66 2.13 0.91 1.65
C SER A 66 2.44 2.25 2.30
N VAL A 67 2.38 3.32 1.51
CA VAL A 67 2.48 4.71 1.99
C VAL A 67 1.21 5.43 1.53
N THR A 68 0.42 5.89 2.49
CA THR A 68 -0.90 6.47 2.22
C THR A 68 -0.83 7.98 2.04
N THR A 69 0.00 8.64 2.82
CA THR A 69 0.22 10.09 2.83
C THR A 69 1.61 10.39 3.40
N LEU A 70 2.15 11.56 3.11
CA LEU A 70 3.38 12.09 3.74
C LEU A 70 3.07 12.97 4.97
N ASP A 71 1.80 13.33 5.16
CA ASP A 71 1.33 14.11 6.31
C ASP A 71 1.21 13.23 7.55
N ASN A 72 2.07 13.47 8.54
CA ASN A 72 2.10 12.71 9.80
C ASN A 72 0.80 12.85 10.61
N GLN A 73 0.13 14.02 10.56
CA GLN A 73 -1.13 14.22 11.30
C GLN A 73 -2.26 13.43 10.65
N LEU A 74 -2.35 13.48 9.32
CA LEU A 74 -3.33 12.68 8.58
C LEU A 74 -3.07 11.18 8.78
N ALA A 75 -1.82 10.74 8.68
CA ALA A 75 -1.44 9.34 8.88
C ALA A 75 -1.84 8.84 10.28
N SER A 76 -1.56 9.62 11.33
CA SER A 76 -1.89 9.24 12.71
C SER A 76 -3.40 9.14 12.97
N ARG A 77 -4.21 9.96 12.30
CA ARG A 77 -5.68 9.94 12.42
C ARG A 77 -6.33 8.81 11.61
N LEU A 78 -5.76 8.52 10.43
CA LEU A 78 -6.33 7.55 9.50
C LEU A 78 -5.85 6.12 9.77
N GLU A 79 -4.60 5.96 10.23
CA GLU A 79 -3.90 4.67 10.33
C GLU A 79 -3.14 4.55 11.67
N THR A 80 -3.86 4.65 12.77
CA THR A 80 -3.33 4.74 14.15
C THR A 80 -2.36 3.63 14.56
N ARG A 81 -2.42 2.45 13.91
CA ARG A 81 -1.57 1.28 14.22
C ARG A 81 -0.43 1.07 13.24
N ALA A 82 -0.37 1.86 12.18
CA ALA A 82 0.65 1.74 11.16
C ALA A 82 1.92 2.55 11.53
N SER A 83 3.05 2.20 10.93
CA SER A 83 4.27 2.99 11.07
C SER A 83 4.11 4.39 10.45
N ALA A 84 4.77 5.40 11.02
CA ALA A 84 4.77 6.74 10.45
C ALA A 84 5.30 6.75 8.99
N PRO A 85 4.85 7.68 8.14
CA PRO A 85 5.25 7.72 6.73
C PRO A 85 6.75 7.68 6.50
N HIS A 86 7.54 8.48 7.22
CA HIS A 86 9.00 8.48 7.10
C HIS A 86 9.63 7.13 7.44
N ARG A 87 9.07 6.40 8.42
CA ARG A 87 9.55 5.05 8.79
C ARG A 87 9.25 4.02 7.71
N ARG A 88 8.14 4.19 6.99
CA ARG A 88 7.80 3.33 5.84
C ARG A 88 8.74 3.59 4.66
N LEU A 89 9.08 4.85 4.38
CA LEU A 89 10.08 5.20 3.34
C LEU A 89 11.47 4.71 3.73
N GLN A 90 11.86 4.84 4.99
CA GLN A 90 13.11 4.27 5.50
C GLN A 90 13.14 2.75 5.31
N ALA A 91 12.03 2.05 5.61
CA ALA A 91 11.94 0.61 5.41
C ALA A 91 12.12 0.20 3.95
N ILE A 92 11.62 1.00 2.99
CA ILE A 92 11.90 0.79 1.56
C ILE A 92 13.41 0.84 1.32
N GLY A 93 14.10 1.84 1.86
CA GLY A 93 15.55 2.01 1.69
C GLY A 93 16.35 0.84 2.27
N GLU A 94 16.02 0.39 3.47
CA GLU A 94 16.71 -0.73 4.12
C GLU A 94 16.46 -2.07 3.41
N LEU A 95 15.23 -2.31 2.93
CA LEU A 95 14.91 -3.48 2.11
C LEU A 95 15.71 -3.46 0.80
N ALA A 96 15.72 -2.33 0.09
CA ALA A 96 16.46 -2.17 -1.16
C ALA A 96 17.98 -2.36 -0.96
N ALA A 97 18.55 -1.79 0.10
CA ALA A 97 19.96 -1.94 0.46
C ALA A 97 20.33 -3.40 0.78
N ALA A 98 19.40 -4.18 1.33
CA ALA A 98 19.56 -5.61 1.58
C ALA A 98 19.35 -6.48 0.33
N GLY A 99 19.09 -5.88 -0.83
CA GLY A 99 18.84 -6.60 -2.09
C GLY A 99 17.45 -7.23 -2.19
N VAL A 100 16.52 -6.86 -1.33
CA VAL A 100 15.13 -7.32 -1.39
C VAL A 100 14.36 -6.49 -2.42
N PRO A 101 13.76 -7.10 -3.47
CA PRO A 101 12.91 -6.38 -4.41
C PRO A 101 11.76 -5.68 -3.67
N VAL A 102 11.73 -4.35 -3.71
CA VAL A 102 10.74 -3.56 -2.99
C VAL A 102 9.95 -2.66 -3.92
N GLY A 103 8.64 -2.61 -3.69
CA GLY A 103 7.73 -1.69 -4.35
C GLY A 103 7.01 -0.78 -3.37
N VAL A 104 6.47 0.32 -3.87
CA VAL A 104 5.59 1.20 -3.12
C VAL A 104 4.13 0.96 -3.50
N PHE A 105 3.27 0.89 -2.49
CA PHE A 105 1.82 0.83 -2.66
C PHE A 105 1.21 2.16 -2.18
N VAL A 106 0.84 3.06 -3.09
CA VAL A 106 0.19 4.33 -2.73
C VAL A 106 -1.30 4.05 -2.48
N ALA A 107 -1.63 3.68 -1.25
CA ALA A 107 -2.96 3.15 -0.92
C ALA A 107 -3.35 3.32 0.56
N PRO A 108 -4.62 3.64 0.81
CA PRO A 108 -5.63 4.04 -0.17
C PRO A 108 -5.47 5.49 -0.64
N LEU A 109 -5.77 5.75 -1.91
CA LEU A 109 -5.97 7.13 -2.39
C LEU A 109 -7.41 7.55 -2.08
N ILE A 110 -7.52 8.61 -1.28
CA ILE A 110 -8.79 9.21 -0.85
C ILE A 110 -8.87 10.60 -1.48
N PRO A 111 -9.94 10.89 -2.25
CA PRO A 111 -10.11 12.19 -2.88
C PRO A 111 -9.95 13.35 -1.90
N MET A 112 -9.21 14.39 -2.29
CA MET A 112 -8.97 15.61 -1.51
C MET A 112 -8.23 15.41 -0.17
N LEU A 113 -7.80 14.20 0.16
CA LEU A 113 -7.04 13.91 1.38
C LEU A 113 -5.65 13.38 1.07
N THR A 114 -5.55 12.17 0.51
CA THR A 114 -4.28 11.50 0.29
C THR A 114 -3.83 11.49 -1.18
N ASP A 115 -4.73 11.78 -2.11
CA ASP A 115 -4.44 11.83 -3.55
C ASP A 115 -3.45 12.93 -3.94
N ARG A 116 -3.35 14.00 -3.14
CA ARG A 116 -2.39 15.08 -3.34
C ARG A 116 -0.92 14.64 -3.22
N ASP A 117 -0.68 13.58 -2.45
CA ASP A 117 0.67 13.11 -2.14
C ASP A 117 1.16 12.01 -3.14
N LEU A 118 0.35 11.65 -4.14
CA LEU A 118 0.61 10.53 -5.05
C LEU A 118 2.01 10.60 -5.68
N GLU A 119 2.32 11.69 -6.36
CA GLU A 119 3.59 11.86 -7.07
C GLU A 119 4.76 11.95 -6.09
N ALA A 120 4.61 12.73 -5.02
CA ALA A 120 5.66 12.92 -4.02
C ALA A 120 6.01 11.61 -3.28
N ILE A 121 5.00 10.76 -2.98
CA ILE A 121 5.24 9.43 -2.41
C ILE A 121 6.01 8.56 -3.41
N MET A 122 5.61 8.56 -4.68
CA MET A 122 6.29 7.78 -5.71
C MET A 122 7.74 8.24 -5.89
N GLU A 123 7.98 9.54 -5.93
CA GLU A 123 9.33 10.12 -6.05
C GLU A 123 10.22 9.72 -4.87
N GLN A 124 9.75 9.92 -3.63
CA GLN A 124 10.52 9.58 -2.43
C GLN A 124 10.76 8.08 -2.31
N ALA A 125 9.77 7.25 -2.63
CA ALA A 125 9.94 5.80 -2.63
C ALA A 125 10.94 5.34 -3.70
N ARG A 126 10.93 5.96 -4.90
CA ARG A 126 11.90 5.69 -5.96
C ARG A 126 13.31 6.07 -5.53
N ALA A 127 13.48 7.25 -4.93
CA ALA A 127 14.76 7.69 -4.37
C ALA A 127 15.26 6.76 -3.26
N ALA A 128 14.36 6.19 -2.46
CA ALA A 128 14.68 5.18 -1.45
C ALA A 128 15.02 3.80 -2.03
N GLY A 129 14.81 3.55 -3.33
CA GLY A 129 15.19 2.30 -3.99
C GLY A 129 14.01 1.41 -4.41
N ALA A 130 12.76 1.86 -4.29
CA ALA A 130 11.63 1.12 -4.84
C ALA A 130 11.74 0.97 -6.37
N THR A 131 11.60 -0.25 -6.87
CA THR A 131 11.70 -0.55 -8.31
C THR A 131 10.35 -0.59 -9.01
N THR A 132 9.28 -0.84 -8.26
CA THR A 132 7.91 -0.88 -8.79
C THR A 132 6.96 -0.06 -7.92
N ALA A 133 5.85 0.38 -8.50
CA ALA A 133 4.82 1.13 -7.79
C ALA A 133 3.43 0.59 -8.15
N SER A 134 2.47 0.79 -7.27
CA SER A 134 1.05 0.57 -7.54
C SER A 134 0.20 1.49 -6.67
N TYR A 135 -1.10 1.60 -7.00
CA TYR A 135 -2.04 2.36 -6.18
C TYR A 135 -3.40 1.66 -6.11
N THR A 136 -4.18 2.00 -5.09
CA THR A 136 -5.61 1.67 -5.05
C THR A 136 -6.41 2.86 -4.54
N LEU A 137 -7.60 3.04 -5.11
CA LEU A 137 -8.58 3.99 -4.59
C LEU A 137 -9.27 3.42 -3.35
N VAL A 138 -9.66 4.31 -2.43
CA VAL A 138 -10.35 3.94 -1.18
C VAL A 138 -11.53 3.01 -1.44
N ARG A 139 -11.67 2.00 -0.59
CA ARG A 139 -12.79 1.06 -0.57
C ARG A 139 -13.47 1.13 0.78
N LEU A 140 -14.80 1.14 0.75
CA LEU A 140 -15.63 1.26 1.94
C LEU A 140 -16.62 0.07 2.01
N PRO A 141 -16.12 -1.18 2.19
CA PRO A 141 -16.99 -2.34 2.30
C PRO A 141 -17.72 -2.36 3.66
N HIS A 142 -18.93 -2.91 3.65
CA HIS A 142 -19.74 -3.17 4.84
C HIS A 142 -19.82 -1.95 5.78
N GLU A 143 -19.50 -2.13 7.05
CA GLU A 143 -19.50 -1.10 8.11
C GLU A 143 -18.43 -0.02 7.94
N VAL A 144 -17.40 -0.27 7.15
CA VAL A 144 -16.31 0.70 6.93
C VAL A 144 -16.83 2.01 6.33
N LYS A 145 -17.90 1.96 5.53
CA LYS A 145 -18.51 3.17 4.95
C LYS A 145 -19.06 4.12 6.03
N ASP A 146 -19.72 3.56 7.05
CA ASP A 146 -20.36 4.35 8.10
C ASP A 146 -19.29 4.92 9.04
N LEU A 147 -18.31 4.11 9.42
CA LEU A 147 -17.14 4.54 10.18
C LEU A 147 -16.35 5.64 9.47
N PHE A 148 -16.19 5.54 8.15
CA PHE A 148 -15.49 6.56 7.38
C PHE A 148 -16.28 7.87 7.29
N ARG A 149 -17.61 7.82 7.19
CA ARG A 149 -18.48 9.00 7.23
C ARG A 149 -18.40 9.71 8.59
N GLU A 150 -18.45 8.95 9.69
CA GLU A 150 -18.26 9.48 11.04
C GLU A 150 -16.88 10.12 11.21
N TRP A 151 -15.84 9.43 10.75
CA TRP A 151 -14.48 9.94 10.78
C TRP A 151 -14.34 11.26 9.99
N LEU A 152 -14.93 11.36 8.81
CA LEU A 152 -14.95 12.59 8.02
C LEU A 152 -15.71 13.71 8.73
N ALA A 153 -16.85 13.41 9.34
CA ALA A 153 -17.64 14.40 10.09
C ALA A 153 -16.86 14.98 11.29
N ILE A 154 -16.03 14.17 11.94
CA ILE A 154 -15.20 14.60 13.07
C ILE A 154 -13.98 15.41 12.61
N HIS A 155 -13.29 14.94 11.57
CA HIS A 155 -11.98 15.49 11.20
C HIS A 155 -12.02 16.50 10.05
N TYR A 156 -13.04 16.43 9.18
CA TYR A 156 -13.18 17.26 7.97
C TYR A 156 -14.63 17.65 7.70
N PRO A 157 -15.37 18.25 8.67
CA PRO A 157 -16.81 18.50 8.55
C PRO A 157 -17.16 19.30 7.29
N ASP A 158 -16.39 20.34 6.97
CA ASP A 158 -16.64 21.23 5.82
C ASP A 158 -16.45 20.55 4.46
N ARG A 159 -15.73 19.42 4.41
CA ARG A 159 -15.40 18.70 3.17
C ARG A 159 -16.00 17.30 3.10
N ALA A 160 -16.59 16.81 4.19
CA ALA A 160 -17.09 15.43 4.30
C ALA A 160 -18.04 15.06 3.16
N ALA A 161 -19.05 15.90 2.88
CA ALA A 161 -20.02 15.67 1.81
C ALA A 161 -19.36 15.62 0.43
N HIS A 162 -18.42 16.52 0.17
CA HIS A 162 -17.73 16.59 -1.12
C HIS A 162 -16.81 15.38 -1.33
N ILE A 163 -16.04 14.97 -0.30
CA ILE A 163 -15.20 13.77 -0.35
C ILE A 163 -16.05 12.54 -0.66
N MET A 164 -17.16 12.36 0.06
CA MET A 164 -18.06 11.22 -0.18
C MET A 164 -18.70 11.26 -1.57
N SER A 165 -19.06 12.44 -2.08
CA SER A 165 -19.56 12.58 -3.45
C SER A 165 -18.53 12.09 -4.49
N LEU A 166 -17.25 12.46 -4.33
CA LEU A 166 -16.18 11.98 -5.21
C LEU A 166 -15.97 10.46 -5.08
N VAL A 167 -16.03 9.91 -3.85
CA VAL A 167 -15.96 8.46 -3.65
C VAL A 167 -17.09 7.75 -4.38
N GLN A 168 -18.32 8.27 -4.27
CA GLN A 168 -19.48 7.69 -4.96
C GLN A 168 -19.35 7.80 -6.48
N GLN A 169 -18.88 8.93 -7.01
CA GLN A 169 -18.62 9.08 -8.46
C GLN A 169 -17.67 8.00 -8.98
N MET A 170 -16.62 7.69 -8.24
CA MET A 170 -15.67 6.64 -8.59
C MET A 170 -16.25 5.21 -8.47
N ARG A 171 -17.43 5.06 -7.88
CA ARG A 171 -18.08 3.77 -7.56
C ARG A 171 -19.47 3.59 -8.22
N GLY A 172 -19.72 4.34 -9.30
CA GLY A 172 -20.99 4.28 -10.01
C GLY A 172 -22.18 4.75 -9.16
N GLY A 173 -21.99 5.81 -8.37
CA GLY A 173 -23.00 6.40 -7.48
C GLY A 173 -23.18 5.67 -6.13
N ARG A 174 -22.32 4.71 -5.78
CA ARG A 174 -22.39 3.92 -4.55
C ARG A 174 -21.21 4.22 -3.63
N ASP A 175 -21.33 3.93 -2.34
CA ASP A 175 -20.21 4.07 -1.39
C ASP A 175 -19.10 3.03 -1.64
N ASN A 176 -19.45 1.86 -2.14
CA ASN A 176 -18.53 0.77 -2.46
C ASN A 176 -18.94 0.03 -3.73
N ASP A 177 -17.94 -0.43 -4.48
CA ASP A 177 -18.12 -1.30 -5.64
C ASP A 177 -17.34 -2.61 -5.41
N PRO A 178 -18.03 -3.77 -5.26
CA PRO A 178 -17.37 -5.05 -5.04
C PRO A 178 -16.87 -5.72 -6.33
N ARG A 179 -17.22 -5.21 -7.52
CA ARG A 179 -16.92 -5.85 -8.81
C ARG A 179 -15.42 -6.03 -9.04
N PHE A 180 -15.04 -7.19 -9.52
CA PHE A 180 -13.66 -7.44 -9.97
C PHE A 180 -13.31 -6.49 -11.14
N GLY A 181 -12.07 -5.97 -11.14
CA GLY A 181 -11.61 -5.02 -12.14
C GLY A 181 -11.79 -3.55 -11.71
N THR A 182 -12.97 -3.14 -11.30
CA THR A 182 -13.26 -1.75 -10.93
C THR A 182 -13.04 -1.44 -9.45
N ARG A 183 -13.18 -2.45 -8.57
CA ARG A 183 -13.11 -2.28 -7.10
C ARG A 183 -11.83 -1.60 -6.57
N PHE A 184 -10.70 -1.72 -7.28
CA PHE A 184 -9.43 -1.10 -6.87
C PHE A 184 -9.11 0.18 -7.62
N ARG A 185 -9.54 0.29 -8.88
CA ARG A 185 -9.18 1.38 -9.80
C ARG A 185 -10.28 2.44 -9.93
N GLY A 186 -11.53 2.10 -9.65
CA GLY A 186 -12.68 2.97 -9.83
C GLY A 186 -13.00 3.29 -11.29
N GLU A 187 -14.03 4.10 -11.48
CA GLU A 187 -14.54 4.58 -12.78
C GLU A 187 -14.77 6.09 -12.72
N GLY A 188 -14.96 6.73 -13.87
CA GLY A 188 -15.32 8.14 -13.97
C GLY A 188 -14.15 9.11 -13.91
N VAL A 189 -14.46 10.40 -14.02
CA VAL A 189 -13.51 11.48 -14.30
C VAL A 189 -12.37 11.55 -13.25
N PHE A 190 -12.71 11.45 -11.97
CA PHE A 190 -11.70 11.52 -10.91
C PHE A 190 -10.78 10.28 -10.91
N ALA A 191 -11.33 9.09 -11.09
CA ALA A 191 -10.53 7.87 -11.21
C ALA A 191 -9.61 7.91 -12.44
N ASP A 192 -10.09 8.46 -13.57
CA ASP A 192 -9.29 8.65 -14.79
C ASP A 192 -8.19 9.69 -14.60
N LEU A 193 -8.45 10.76 -13.86
CA LEU A 193 -7.43 11.74 -13.48
C LEU A 193 -6.31 11.09 -12.67
N ILE A 194 -6.65 10.34 -11.61
CA ILE A 194 -5.65 9.62 -10.81
C ILE A 194 -4.86 8.63 -11.67
N ARG A 195 -5.54 7.90 -12.55
CA ARG A 195 -4.88 6.94 -13.46
C ARG A 195 -3.87 7.63 -14.38
N ARG A 196 -4.20 8.81 -14.91
CA ARG A 196 -3.29 9.59 -15.77
C ARG A 196 -2.10 10.12 -14.97
N ARG A 197 -2.34 10.73 -13.81
CA ARG A 197 -1.29 11.20 -12.90
C ARG A 197 -0.31 10.08 -12.55
N TYR A 198 -0.84 8.95 -12.11
CA TYR A 198 -0.03 7.76 -11.81
C TYR A 198 0.80 7.30 -13.01
N LYS A 199 0.22 7.18 -14.21
CA LYS A 199 0.94 6.74 -15.41
C LYS A 199 2.08 7.69 -15.77
N VAL A 200 1.86 8.99 -15.69
CA VAL A 200 2.89 10.01 -15.98
C VAL A 200 4.02 9.89 -14.96
N ALA A 201 3.71 9.85 -13.66
CA ALA A 201 4.71 9.70 -12.61
C ALA A 201 5.47 8.38 -12.74
N PHE A 202 4.78 7.27 -13.01
CA PHE A 202 5.37 5.94 -13.18
C PHE A 202 6.41 5.93 -14.30
N ALA A 203 6.08 6.48 -15.46
CA ALA A 203 6.98 6.57 -16.61
C ALA A 203 8.14 7.53 -16.36
N HIS A 204 7.85 8.73 -15.81
CA HIS A 204 8.85 9.75 -15.54
C HIS A 204 9.92 9.28 -14.53
N LEU A 205 9.50 8.57 -13.48
CA LEU A 205 10.37 8.06 -12.43
C LEU A 205 11.08 6.74 -12.78
N GLY A 206 10.81 6.16 -13.95
CA GLY A 206 11.45 4.93 -14.42
C GLY A 206 11.10 3.71 -13.58
N TYR A 207 9.87 3.62 -13.09
CA TYR A 207 9.38 2.42 -12.44
C TYR A 207 9.20 1.27 -13.43
N GLN A 208 9.45 0.03 -12.98
CA GLN A 208 9.34 -1.17 -13.78
C GLN A 208 7.94 -1.79 -13.70
N SER A 209 7.48 -2.38 -14.78
CA SER A 209 6.21 -3.11 -14.79
C SER A 209 6.36 -4.45 -14.05
N ARG A 210 5.33 -4.85 -13.30
CA ARG A 210 5.32 -6.03 -12.42
C ARG A 210 5.58 -7.38 -13.12
N ASN A 211 5.64 -7.44 -14.46
CA ASN A 211 5.63 -8.70 -15.22
C ASN A 211 7.02 -9.27 -15.55
N GLU A 212 8.12 -8.65 -15.11
CA GLU A 212 9.45 -9.08 -15.58
C GLU A 212 10.28 -9.84 -14.53
N ASP A 213 9.89 -9.84 -13.23
CA ASP A 213 10.78 -10.33 -12.16
C ASP A 213 10.31 -11.57 -11.38
N VAL A 214 9.13 -12.13 -11.67
CA VAL A 214 8.65 -13.34 -10.97
C VAL A 214 8.23 -14.38 -12.02
N GLN A 215 9.16 -15.25 -12.39
CA GLN A 215 8.90 -16.50 -13.10
C GLN A 215 8.58 -17.63 -12.12
#